data_ce176e876e9fc9dc6547665a8e5a119a
#
_entry.id   ce176e876e9fc9dc6547665a8e5a119a
#
_cell.length_a   1.000
_cell.length_b   1.000
_cell.length_c   1.000
_cell.angle_alpha   90.00
_cell.angle_beta   90.00
_cell.angle_gamma   90.00
#
_symmetry.space_group_name_H-M   'P 1'
#
loop_
_entity.id
_entity.type
_entity.pdbx_description
1 polymer ?
#
loop_
_entity_poly.entity_id
_entity_poly.type
_entity_poly.pdbx_seq_one_letter_code
_entity_poly.pdbx_strand_id
1 'polypeptide(L)'
;MITIKNVSKSYNQKDKVVNNLNLEIKDGEIFGFLGPNGAGKSTTIKMITGILDIDEGEILINNYSIKSNPIEAKKSFGYVPDNPDMFLKLKGIEYLNFIADMYEVSEKEREEKIEKLSELFEIKNSLNNRIQSYSHGMRQKIVIIGSLLHEPKNWIIDEPMTGLDPKSTYELKQIMKKITNENKCVFFSTHILDVAEKLCDRIGIIDKGKLLFVGTLEEMKEELKENKSLEELFMEITKND
;
A
#
# COMPACT_ATOMS: atom_id res chain seq x y z
N MET A 1 -6.61 -11.13 2.29
CA MET A 1 -7.69 -10.36 2.95
C MET A 1 -7.14 -9.59 4.14
N ILE A 2 -7.50 -8.30 4.29
CA ILE A 2 -7.15 -7.46 5.45
C ILE A 2 -8.44 -7.02 6.12
N THR A 3 -8.54 -7.17 7.45
CA THR A 3 -9.73 -6.81 8.22
C THR A 3 -9.37 -5.87 9.35
N ILE A 4 -10.03 -4.73 9.42
CA ILE A 4 -9.85 -3.69 10.44
C ILE A 4 -11.17 -3.57 11.20
N LYS A 5 -11.14 -3.73 12.54
CA LYS A 5 -12.34 -3.73 13.39
C LYS A 5 -12.19 -2.71 14.51
N ASN A 6 -13.02 -1.67 14.49
CA ASN A 6 -13.12 -0.62 15.51
C ASN A 6 -11.78 0.00 15.91
N VAL A 7 -10.89 0.19 14.92
CA VAL A 7 -9.53 0.67 15.18
C VAL A 7 -9.50 2.16 15.40
N SER A 8 -8.86 2.57 16.50
CA SER A 8 -8.61 3.98 16.81
C SER A 8 -7.15 4.23 17.15
N LYS A 9 -6.67 5.45 16.85
CA LYS A 9 -5.31 5.93 17.16
C LYS A 9 -5.28 7.39 17.50
N SER A 10 -4.58 7.71 18.60
CA SER A 10 -4.25 9.07 19.02
C SER A 10 -2.74 9.19 19.26
N TYR A 11 -2.16 10.36 18.95
CA TYR A 11 -0.75 10.65 19.28
C TYR A 11 -0.57 11.41 20.60
N ASN A 12 -1.60 12.12 21.06
CA ASN A 12 -1.53 13.06 22.18
C ASN A 12 -2.65 12.90 23.21
N GLN A 13 -3.33 11.76 23.25
CA GLN A 13 -4.47 11.44 24.14
C GLN A 13 -5.71 12.35 24.00
N LYS A 14 -5.68 13.37 23.15
CA LYS A 14 -6.80 14.31 22.98
C LYS A 14 -7.52 14.12 21.66
N ASP A 15 -6.78 14.01 20.56
CA ASP A 15 -7.36 13.96 19.23
C ASP A 15 -7.09 12.60 18.56
N LYS A 16 -8.15 11.89 18.17
CA LYS A 16 -8.03 10.65 17.42
C LYS A 16 -7.70 10.96 15.96
N VAL A 17 -6.48 10.61 15.53
CA VAL A 17 -6.05 10.72 14.12
C VAL A 17 -6.72 9.66 13.25
N VAL A 18 -7.08 8.51 13.85
CA VAL A 18 -7.98 7.50 13.28
C VAL A 18 -9.01 7.16 14.34
N ASN A 19 -10.28 7.19 13.99
CA ASN A 19 -11.37 7.05 14.93
C ASN A 19 -12.38 5.99 14.48
N ASN A 20 -12.42 4.88 15.20
CA ASN A 20 -13.36 3.76 15.01
C ASN A 20 -13.41 3.25 13.57
N LEU A 21 -12.23 3.08 12.95
CA LEU A 21 -12.12 2.60 11.58
C LEU A 21 -12.55 1.15 11.48
N ASN A 22 -13.49 0.89 10.57
CA ASN A 22 -13.97 -0.45 10.20
C ASN A 22 -13.82 -0.61 8.69
N LEU A 23 -13.00 -1.57 8.25
CA LEU A 23 -12.71 -1.77 6.83
C LEU A 23 -12.33 -3.22 6.55
N GLU A 24 -12.82 -3.74 5.43
CA GLU A 24 -12.43 -5.05 4.91
C GLU A 24 -11.95 -4.91 3.47
N ILE A 25 -10.71 -5.37 3.22
CA ILE A 25 -10.11 -5.47 1.88
C ILE A 25 -10.10 -6.96 1.52
N LYS A 26 -10.76 -7.30 0.41
CA LYS A 26 -10.98 -8.68 -0.03
C LYS A 26 -9.81 -9.18 -0.86
N ASP A 27 -9.67 -10.51 -0.94
CA ASP A 27 -8.77 -11.12 -1.92
C ASP A 27 -9.33 -10.90 -3.34
N GLY A 28 -8.44 -10.73 -4.31
CA GLY A 28 -8.80 -10.50 -5.72
C GLY A 28 -9.15 -9.05 -6.05
N GLU A 29 -9.03 -8.08 -5.12
CA GLU A 29 -9.34 -6.67 -5.42
C GLU A 29 -8.14 -5.74 -5.32
N ILE A 30 -8.16 -4.69 -6.12
CA ILE A 30 -7.36 -3.47 -5.93
C ILE A 30 -8.21 -2.48 -5.15
N PHE A 31 -7.82 -2.23 -3.90
CA PHE A 31 -8.51 -1.30 -3.02
C PHE A 31 -7.74 0.01 -2.88
N GLY A 32 -8.37 1.13 -3.25
CA GLY A 32 -7.83 2.47 -3.10
C GLY A 32 -8.27 3.13 -1.79
N PHE A 33 -7.32 3.59 -0.97
CA PHE A 33 -7.59 4.33 0.25
C PHE A 33 -7.33 5.82 0.05
N LEU A 34 -8.39 6.59 -0.12
CA LEU A 34 -8.38 7.98 -0.58
C LEU A 34 -8.59 8.94 0.57
N GLY A 35 -7.99 10.11 0.50
CA GLY A 35 -8.21 11.19 1.45
C GLY A 35 -7.21 12.32 1.29
N PRO A 36 -7.50 13.50 1.82
CA PRO A 36 -6.56 14.62 1.81
C PRO A 36 -5.31 14.33 2.67
N ASN A 37 -4.31 15.20 2.56
CA ASN A 37 -3.15 15.13 3.45
C ASN A 37 -3.60 15.37 4.89
N GLY A 38 -3.09 14.51 5.81
CA GLY A 38 -3.50 14.57 7.23
C GLY A 38 -4.79 13.82 7.56
N ALA A 39 -5.50 13.22 6.59
CA ALA A 39 -6.74 12.47 6.83
C ALA A 39 -6.57 11.20 7.67
N GLY A 40 -5.34 10.69 7.85
CA GLY A 40 -5.06 9.45 8.60
C GLY A 40 -4.60 8.27 7.74
N LYS A 41 -4.40 8.44 6.43
CA LYS A 41 -4.02 7.34 5.50
C LYS A 41 -2.74 6.63 5.92
N SER A 42 -1.61 7.33 6.00
CA SER A 42 -0.32 6.73 6.36
C SER A 42 -0.31 6.22 7.81
N THR A 43 -1.07 6.85 8.72
CA THR A 43 -1.26 6.33 10.09
C THR A 43 -1.97 4.98 10.05
N THR A 44 -3.03 4.85 9.26
CA THR A 44 -3.76 3.59 9.06
C THR A 44 -2.85 2.51 8.48
N ILE A 45 -2.08 2.82 7.44
CA ILE A 45 -1.12 1.88 6.83
C ILE A 45 -0.06 1.44 7.85
N LYS A 46 0.50 2.36 8.63
CA LYS A 46 1.48 2.03 9.67
C LYS A 46 0.89 1.13 10.76
N MET A 47 -0.39 1.28 11.09
CA MET A 47 -1.09 0.38 12.01
C MET A 47 -1.30 -1.00 11.38
N ILE A 48 -1.74 -1.08 10.12
CA ILE A 48 -1.93 -2.35 9.40
C ILE A 48 -0.61 -3.13 9.31
N THR A 49 0.50 -2.44 9.05
CA THR A 49 1.83 -3.07 8.93
C THR A 49 2.52 -3.35 10.27
N GLY A 50 1.90 -2.96 11.39
CA GLY A 50 2.46 -3.14 12.73
C GLY A 50 3.74 -2.32 12.97
N ILE A 51 3.90 -1.18 12.26
CA ILE A 51 4.93 -0.17 12.52
C ILE A 51 4.47 0.75 13.65
N LEU A 52 3.15 0.94 13.77
CA LEU A 52 2.51 1.74 14.80
C LEU A 52 1.47 0.89 15.53
N ASP A 53 1.53 0.88 16.85
CA ASP A 53 0.55 0.19 17.69
C ASP A 53 -0.82 0.88 17.61
N ILE A 54 -1.88 0.07 17.59
CA ILE A 54 -3.27 0.54 17.73
C ILE A 54 -3.59 0.81 19.20
N ASP A 55 -4.44 1.81 19.46
CA ASP A 55 -4.91 2.09 20.83
C ASP A 55 -6.15 1.24 21.16
N GLU A 56 -7.06 1.10 20.20
CA GLU A 56 -8.31 0.33 20.33
C GLU A 56 -8.55 -0.52 19.08
N GLY A 57 -9.32 -1.59 19.22
CA GLY A 57 -9.76 -2.44 18.10
C GLY A 57 -8.82 -3.59 17.76
N GLU A 58 -8.94 -4.11 16.55
CA GLU A 58 -8.19 -5.25 16.05
C GLU A 58 -7.89 -5.11 14.56
N ILE A 59 -6.70 -5.55 14.13
CA ILE A 59 -6.34 -5.69 12.72
C ILE A 59 -5.89 -7.13 12.47
N LEU A 60 -6.50 -7.76 11.47
CA LEU A 60 -6.18 -9.11 11.01
C LEU A 60 -5.69 -9.06 9.56
N ILE A 61 -4.62 -9.78 9.27
CA ILE A 61 -4.12 -10.00 7.92
C ILE A 61 -4.10 -11.51 7.68
N ASN A 62 -4.89 -11.98 6.71
CA ASN A 62 -5.12 -13.42 6.49
C ASN A 62 -5.50 -14.17 7.77
N ASN A 63 -6.36 -13.58 8.60
CA ASN A 63 -6.79 -14.06 9.91
C ASN A 63 -5.71 -14.08 11.01
N TYR A 64 -4.51 -13.58 10.75
CA TYR A 64 -3.48 -13.39 11.77
C TYR A 64 -3.56 -11.98 12.35
N SER A 65 -3.72 -11.90 13.67
CA SER A 65 -3.70 -10.61 14.37
C SER A 65 -2.31 -10.01 14.35
N ILE A 66 -2.18 -8.74 13.96
CA ILE A 66 -0.89 -8.04 13.97
C ILE A 66 -0.32 -7.89 15.38
N LYS A 67 -1.14 -8.01 16.42
CA LYS A 67 -0.76 -7.92 17.83
C LYS A 67 -0.39 -9.27 18.43
N SER A 68 -1.19 -10.31 18.18
CA SER A 68 -1.02 -11.64 18.79
C SER A 68 -0.15 -12.58 17.95
N ASN A 69 -0.18 -12.42 16.62
CA ASN A 69 0.55 -13.25 15.65
C ASN A 69 1.34 -12.37 14.68
N PRO A 70 2.24 -11.49 15.19
CA PRO A 70 2.86 -10.45 14.35
C PRO A 70 3.78 -11.01 13.26
N ILE A 71 4.41 -12.16 13.48
CA ILE A 71 5.32 -12.78 12.50
C ILE A 71 4.52 -13.34 11.33
N GLU A 72 3.47 -14.12 11.61
CA GLU A 72 2.60 -14.71 10.60
C GLU A 72 1.88 -13.63 9.78
N ALA A 73 1.39 -12.59 10.46
CA ALA A 73 0.79 -11.44 9.81
C ALA A 73 1.80 -10.75 8.87
N LYS A 74 3.03 -10.47 9.34
CA LYS A 74 4.07 -9.81 8.54
C LYS A 74 4.58 -10.67 7.38
N LYS A 75 4.66 -11.98 7.53
CA LYS A 75 5.01 -12.90 6.42
C LYS A 75 3.96 -12.91 5.31
N SER A 76 2.73 -12.47 5.57
CA SER A 76 1.63 -12.53 4.61
C SER A 76 1.45 -11.27 3.75
N PHE A 77 2.24 -10.23 3.96
CA PHE A 77 2.17 -9.02 3.14
C PHE A 77 3.53 -8.49 2.70
N GLY A 78 3.55 -7.79 1.56
CA GLY A 78 4.62 -6.91 1.13
C GLY A 78 4.25 -5.46 1.41
N TYR A 79 5.21 -4.64 1.85
CA TYR A 79 4.96 -3.25 2.18
C TYR A 79 5.90 -2.31 1.43
N VAL A 80 5.33 -1.26 0.85
CA VAL A 80 6.05 -0.14 0.22
C VAL A 80 5.66 1.14 0.97
N PRO A 81 6.57 1.77 1.72
CA PRO A 81 6.30 3.03 2.41
C PRO A 81 6.31 4.22 1.43
N ASP A 82 5.68 5.32 1.83
CA ASP A 82 5.71 6.61 1.13
C ASP A 82 7.13 7.17 1.00
N ASN A 83 7.95 7.06 2.07
CA ASN A 83 9.36 7.45 2.02
C ASN A 83 10.27 6.24 1.77
N PRO A 84 10.91 6.12 0.60
CA PRO A 84 11.80 5.02 0.26
C PRO A 84 13.22 5.17 0.79
N ASP A 85 13.52 6.16 1.62
CA ASP A 85 14.85 6.45 2.16
C ASP A 85 15.27 5.45 3.24
N MET A 86 15.30 4.17 2.86
CA MET A 86 15.71 3.06 3.72
C MET A 86 17.02 2.43 3.25
N PHE A 87 17.80 1.91 4.19
CA PHE A 87 19.01 1.14 3.91
C PHE A 87 20.01 1.83 2.97
N LEU A 88 20.15 3.15 3.04
CA LEU A 88 20.93 4.00 2.11
C LEU A 88 22.41 3.58 1.97
N LYS A 89 22.98 2.93 2.98
CA LYS A 89 24.39 2.48 2.96
C LYS A 89 24.59 1.16 2.21
N LEU A 90 23.53 0.37 2.01
CA LEU A 90 23.59 -0.89 1.28
C LEU A 90 23.64 -0.63 -0.24
N LYS A 91 24.19 -1.59 -0.99
CA LYS A 91 23.98 -1.68 -2.43
C LYS A 91 22.57 -2.19 -2.70
N GLY A 92 21.99 -1.86 -3.87
CA GLY A 92 20.67 -2.36 -4.24
C GLY A 92 20.56 -3.89 -4.16
N ILE A 93 21.56 -4.60 -4.68
CA ILE A 93 21.59 -6.07 -4.62
C ILE A 93 21.69 -6.61 -3.19
N GLU A 94 22.46 -5.96 -2.31
CA GLU A 94 22.59 -6.34 -0.90
C GLU A 94 21.25 -6.18 -0.17
N TYR A 95 20.54 -5.09 -0.44
CA TYR A 95 19.20 -4.86 0.11
C TYR A 95 18.20 -5.94 -0.36
N LEU A 96 18.17 -6.24 -1.66
CA LEU A 96 17.23 -7.25 -2.19
C LEU A 96 17.54 -8.64 -1.62
N ASN A 97 18.81 -9.03 -1.50
CA ASN A 97 19.19 -10.29 -0.88
C ASN A 97 18.80 -10.33 0.61
N PHE A 98 19.03 -9.24 1.34
CA PHE A 98 18.63 -9.13 2.74
C PHE A 98 17.11 -9.33 2.93
N ILE A 99 16.28 -8.68 2.08
CA ILE A 99 14.84 -8.87 2.13
C ILE A 99 14.46 -10.33 1.78
N ALA A 100 15.08 -10.90 0.75
CA ALA A 100 14.83 -12.29 0.36
C ALA A 100 15.18 -13.29 1.48
N ASP A 101 16.29 -13.05 2.19
CA ASP A 101 16.68 -13.87 3.36
C ASP A 101 15.66 -13.77 4.49
N MET A 102 15.16 -12.56 4.78
CA MET A 102 14.14 -12.37 5.84
C MET A 102 12.85 -13.13 5.57
N TYR A 103 12.49 -13.29 4.30
CA TYR A 103 11.28 -14.02 3.87
C TYR A 103 11.58 -15.46 3.42
N GLU A 104 12.79 -15.96 3.66
CA GLU A 104 13.19 -17.34 3.36
C GLU A 104 13.04 -17.71 1.87
N VAL A 105 13.22 -16.74 0.96
CA VAL A 105 13.19 -16.96 -0.49
C VAL A 105 14.47 -17.66 -0.93
N SER A 106 14.34 -18.79 -1.62
CA SER A 106 15.48 -19.58 -2.08
C SER A 106 16.40 -18.78 -3.02
N GLU A 107 17.69 -19.13 -3.06
CA GLU A 107 18.69 -18.44 -3.88
C GLU A 107 18.30 -18.39 -5.35
N LYS A 108 17.86 -19.53 -5.90
CA LYS A 108 17.42 -19.63 -7.29
C LYS A 108 16.21 -18.73 -7.58
N GLU A 109 15.18 -18.77 -6.74
CA GLU A 109 13.99 -17.96 -6.91
C GLU A 109 14.28 -16.45 -6.80
N ARG A 110 15.17 -16.07 -5.84
CA ARG A 110 15.54 -14.65 -5.69
C ARG A 110 16.29 -14.12 -6.89
N GLU A 111 17.23 -14.88 -7.45
CA GLU A 111 17.99 -14.50 -8.63
C GLU A 111 17.05 -14.24 -9.82
N GLU A 112 16.15 -15.20 -10.13
CA GLU A 112 15.20 -15.08 -11.22
C GLU A 112 14.26 -13.86 -11.03
N LYS A 113 13.76 -13.63 -9.80
CA LYS A 113 12.85 -12.52 -9.50
C LYS A 113 13.57 -11.17 -9.52
N ILE A 114 14.77 -11.08 -8.95
CA ILE A 114 15.57 -9.87 -8.94
C ILE A 114 15.92 -9.48 -10.38
N GLU A 115 16.39 -10.41 -11.20
CA GLU A 115 16.70 -10.15 -12.59
C GLU A 115 15.48 -9.60 -13.34
N LYS A 116 14.37 -10.34 -13.32
CA LYS A 116 13.13 -9.97 -14.01
C LYS A 116 12.58 -8.62 -13.57
N LEU A 117 12.47 -8.37 -12.27
CA LEU A 117 11.88 -7.13 -11.75
C LEU A 117 12.83 -5.94 -11.95
N SER A 118 14.14 -6.13 -11.81
CA SER A 118 15.12 -5.05 -12.03
C SER A 118 15.23 -4.64 -13.50
N GLU A 119 15.05 -5.56 -14.45
CA GLU A 119 14.91 -5.26 -15.88
C GLU A 119 13.61 -4.49 -16.15
N LEU A 120 12.49 -4.95 -15.62
CA LEU A 120 11.18 -4.32 -15.81
C LEU A 120 11.16 -2.86 -15.35
N PHE A 121 11.78 -2.58 -14.19
CA PHE A 121 11.90 -1.23 -13.64
C PHE A 121 13.14 -0.45 -14.10
N GLU A 122 13.94 -1.03 -15.00
CA GLU A 122 15.13 -0.40 -15.60
C GLU A 122 16.20 0.05 -14.59
N ILE A 123 16.40 -0.72 -13.50
CA ILE A 123 17.43 -0.43 -12.50
C ILE A 123 18.50 -1.53 -12.38
N LYS A 124 18.47 -2.58 -13.23
CA LYS A 124 19.42 -3.70 -13.19
C LYS A 124 20.87 -3.26 -13.14
N ASN A 125 21.26 -2.32 -14.01
CA ASN A 125 22.64 -1.81 -14.10
C ASN A 125 23.08 -1.03 -12.84
N SER A 126 22.15 -0.62 -12.00
CA SER A 126 22.42 0.16 -10.79
C SER A 126 22.48 -0.69 -9.53
N LEU A 127 22.14 -1.98 -9.57
CA LEU A 127 22.04 -2.84 -8.39
C LEU A 127 23.34 -2.93 -7.58
N ASN A 128 24.51 -2.77 -8.24
CA ASN A 128 25.81 -2.78 -7.56
C ASN A 128 26.19 -1.43 -6.94
N ASN A 129 25.41 -0.38 -7.17
CA ASN A 129 25.63 0.95 -6.57
C ASN A 129 24.92 1.04 -5.22
N ARG A 130 25.42 1.91 -4.33
CA ARG A 130 24.76 2.17 -3.04
C ARG A 130 23.44 2.90 -3.24
N ILE A 131 22.41 2.53 -2.48
CA ILE A 131 21.06 3.14 -2.53
C ILE A 131 21.13 4.65 -2.27
N GLN A 132 22.08 5.15 -1.48
CA GLN A 132 22.25 6.60 -1.27
C GLN A 132 22.53 7.38 -2.57
N SER A 133 23.11 6.73 -3.59
CA SER A 133 23.37 7.36 -4.90
C SER A 133 22.18 7.32 -5.85
N TYR A 134 21.09 6.62 -5.48
CA TYR A 134 19.90 6.51 -6.31
C TYR A 134 19.09 7.81 -6.28
N SER A 135 18.46 8.14 -7.41
CA SER A 135 17.39 9.15 -7.42
C SER A 135 16.19 8.67 -6.55
N HIS A 136 15.30 9.57 -6.20
CA HIS A 136 14.09 9.22 -5.44
C HIS A 136 13.30 8.10 -6.13
N GLY A 137 13.05 8.22 -7.44
CA GLY A 137 12.36 7.19 -8.21
C GLY A 137 13.09 5.84 -8.24
N MET A 138 14.42 5.82 -8.29
CA MET A 138 15.19 4.57 -8.20
C MET A 138 15.08 3.93 -6.81
N ARG A 139 15.04 4.75 -5.75
CA ARG A 139 14.80 4.25 -4.38
C ARG A 139 13.38 3.66 -4.26
N GLN A 140 12.40 4.31 -4.85
CA GLN A 140 11.04 3.78 -4.90
C GLN A 140 10.99 2.43 -5.63
N LYS A 141 11.63 2.32 -6.80
CA LYS A 141 11.72 1.08 -7.59
C LYS A 141 12.36 -0.07 -6.80
N ILE A 142 13.49 0.16 -6.12
CA ILE A 142 14.16 -0.91 -5.38
C ILE A 142 13.33 -1.41 -4.20
N VAL A 143 12.59 -0.54 -3.52
CA VAL A 143 11.67 -0.91 -2.43
C VAL A 143 10.48 -1.70 -2.96
N ILE A 144 9.90 -1.28 -4.10
CA ILE A 144 8.84 -2.02 -4.80
C ILE A 144 9.33 -3.44 -5.12
N ILE A 145 10.50 -3.59 -5.73
CA ILE A 145 11.07 -4.90 -6.07
C ILE A 145 11.22 -5.76 -4.80
N GLY A 146 11.83 -5.21 -3.74
CA GLY A 146 12.01 -5.92 -2.47
C GLY A 146 10.70 -6.43 -1.89
N SER A 147 9.63 -5.62 -1.95
CA SER A 147 8.32 -5.99 -1.42
C SER A 147 7.61 -7.12 -2.18
N LEU A 148 8.08 -7.45 -3.39
CA LEU A 148 7.48 -8.47 -4.26
C LEU A 148 8.25 -9.80 -4.26
N LEU A 149 9.47 -9.87 -3.72
CA LEU A 149 10.34 -11.05 -3.82
C LEU A 149 9.72 -12.31 -3.23
N HIS A 150 8.98 -12.19 -2.14
CA HIS A 150 8.33 -13.31 -1.45
C HIS A 150 6.87 -13.57 -1.90
N GLU A 151 6.44 -12.92 -2.99
CA GLU A 151 5.10 -13.09 -3.59
C GLU A 151 3.94 -12.93 -2.58
N PRO A 152 3.86 -11.80 -1.90
CA PRO A 152 2.92 -11.60 -0.81
C PRO A 152 1.47 -11.83 -1.23
N LYS A 153 0.63 -12.34 -0.29
CA LYS A 153 -0.82 -12.45 -0.51
C LYS A 153 -1.51 -11.09 -0.46
N ASN A 154 -0.93 -10.16 0.30
CA ASN A 154 -1.46 -8.80 0.43
C ASN A 154 -0.32 -7.83 0.08
N TRP A 155 -0.54 -6.91 -0.83
CA TRP A 155 0.43 -5.89 -1.17
C TRP A 155 -0.05 -4.53 -0.71
N ILE A 156 0.64 -3.95 0.28
CA ILE A 156 0.29 -2.71 0.96
C ILE A 156 1.25 -1.62 0.51
N ILE A 157 0.72 -0.52 -0.04
CA ILE A 157 1.55 0.51 -0.66
C ILE A 157 1.07 1.90 -0.25
N ASP A 158 1.97 2.70 0.30
CA ASP A 158 1.68 4.10 0.65
C ASP A 158 2.16 5.01 -0.48
N GLU A 159 1.24 5.72 -1.15
CA GLU A 159 1.49 6.67 -2.25
C GLU A 159 2.40 6.13 -3.38
N PRO A 160 2.08 4.98 -4.00
CA PRO A 160 2.99 4.23 -4.87
C PRO A 160 3.47 4.94 -6.14
N MET A 161 2.74 5.92 -6.63
CA MET A 161 3.04 6.59 -7.90
C MET A 161 4.01 7.77 -7.75
N THR A 162 4.24 8.18 -6.50
CA THR A 162 5.09 9.35 -6.21
C THR A 162 6.54 9.10 -6.64
N GLY A 163 7.08 9.98 -7.48
CA GLY A 163 8.46 9.92 -7.94
C GLY A 163 8.78 8.89 -9.03
N LEU A 164 7.81 8.09 -9.47
CA LEU A 164 7.98 7.18 -10.60
C LEU A 164 7.82 7.90 -11.95
N ASP A 165 8.60 7.47 -12.92
CA ASP A 165 8.41 7.85 -14.32
C ASP A 165 7.17 7.18 -14.93
N PRO A 166 6.63 7.70 -16.06
CA PRO A 166 5.40 7.17 -16.67
C PRO A 166 5.47 5.67 -17.01
N LYS A 167 6.62 5.17 -17.46
CA LYS A 167 6.80 3.76 -17.81
C LYS A 167 6.73 2.89 -16.56
N SER A 168 7.47 3.25 -15.51
CA SER A 168 7.45 2.53 -14.23
C SER A 168 6.08 2.56 -13.57
N THR A 169 5.36 3.68 -13.67
CA THR A 169 3.97 3.79 -13.23
C THR A 169 3.05 2.82 -13.98
N TYR A 170 3.22 2.70 -15.29
CA TYR A 170 2.47 1.75 -16.10
C TYR A 170 2.75 0.30 -15.66
N GLU A 171 4.03 -0.08 -15.55
CA GLU A 171 4.43 -1.43 -15.12
C GLU A 171 3.91 -1.77 -13.71
N LEU A 172 3.97 -0.81 -12.80
CA LEU A 172 3.41 -0.97 -11.45
C LEU A 172 1.91 -1.31 -11.49
N LYS A 173 1.13 -0.59 -12.31
CA LYS A 173 -0.30 -0.86 -12.50
C LYS A 173 -0.56 -2.26 -13.10
N GLN A 174 0.30 -2.72 -14.03
CA GLN A 174 0.18 -4.07 -14.60
C GLN A 174 0.47 -5.14 -13.53
N ILE A 175 1.47 -4.92 -12.67
CA ILE A 175 1.78 -5.81 -11.54
C ILE A 175 0.59 -5.87 -10.56
N MET A 176 -0.01 -4.73 -10.21
CA MET A 176 -1.19 -4.69 -9.34
C MET A 176 -2.32 -5.56 -9.90
N LYS A 177 -2.67 -5.37 -11.17
CA LYS A 177 -3.69 -6.18 -11.85
C LYS A 177 -3.34 -7.67 -11.92
N LYS A 178 -2.08 -8.00 -12.17
CA LYS A 178 -1.62 -9.38 -12.16
C LYS A 178 -1.81 -10.04 -10.79
N ILE A 179 -1.42 -9.35 -9.72
CA ILE A 179 -1.54 -9.82 -8.34
C ILE A 179 -3.00 -10.12 -7.99
N THR A 180 -3.93 -9.24 -8.34
CA THR A 180 -5.36 -9.46 -8.04
C THR A 180 -5.98 -10.57 -8.90
N ASN A 181 -5.54 -10.76 -10.14
CA ASN A 181 -5.93 -11.90 -10.97
C ASN A 181 -5.47 -13.26 -10.39
N GLU A 182 -4.45 -13.26 -9.53
CA GLU A 182 -3.99 -14.44 -8.76
C GLU A 182 -4.76 -14.62 -7.43
N ASN A 183 -5.88 -13.94 -7.24
CA ASN A 183 -6.68 -13.94 -6.01
C ASN A 183 -5.89 -13.46 -4.77
N LYS A 184 -4.99 -12.52 -4.98
CA LYS A 184 -4.26 -11.78 -3.94
C LYS A 184 -4.83 -10.36 -3.87
N CYS A 185 -4.63 -9.62 -2.77
CA CYS A 185 -5.14 -8.26 -2.67
C CYS A 185 -4.03 -7.21 -2.81
N VAL A 186 -4.42 -6.05 -3.34
CA VAL A 186 -3.62 -4.83 -3.37
C VAL A 186 -4.37 -3.75 -2.61
N PHE A 187 -3.74 -3.21 -1.57
CA PHE A 187 -4.22 -2.05 -0.81
C PHE A 187 -3.24 -0.90 -0.97
N PHE A 188 -3.68 0.21 -1.51
CA PHE A 188 -2.81 1.38 -1.62
C PHE A 188 -3.51 2.68 -1.24
N SER A 189 -2.74 3.59 -0.63
CA SER A 189 -3.20 4.96 -0.43
C SER A 189 -2.88 5.83 -1.63
N THR A 190 -3.71 6.82 -1.88
CA THR A 190 -3.40 7.88 -2.82
C THR A 190 -4.27 9.12 -2.59
N HIS A 191 -3.75 10.27 -3.00
CA HIS A 191 -4.53 11.50 -3.14
C HIS A 191 -4.84 11.82 -4.62
N ILE A 192 -4.40 10.96 -5.57
CA ILE A 192 -4.61 11.14 -7.01
C ILE A 192 -5.87 10.38 -7.42
N LEU A 193 -6.98 11.09 -7.51
CA LEU A 193 -8.31 10.50 -7.77
C LEU A 193 -8.41 9.82 -9.14
N ASP A 194 -7.80 10.39 -10.16
CA ASP A 194 -7.70 9.81 -11.52
C ASP A 194 -7.08 8.40 -11.54
N VAL A 195 -6.12 8.15 -10.67
CA VAL A 195 -5.48 6.83 -10.55
C VAL A 195 -6.46 5.84 -9.91
N ALA A 196 -7.14 6.26 -8.85
CA ALA A 196 -8.11 5.44 -8.16
C ALA A 196 -9.30 5.09 -9.06
N GLU A 197 -9.85 6.06 -9.78
CA GLU A 197 -10.98 5.87 -10.70
C GLU A 197 -10.71 4.83 -11.79
N LYS A 198 -9.46 4.78 -12.30
CA LYS A 198 -9.08 3.90 -13.42
C LYS A 198 -8.54 2.53 -12.98
N LEU A 199 -8.17 2.38 -11.72
CA LEU A 199 -7.41 1.21 -11.26
C LEU A 199 -8.14 0.41 -10.19
N CYS A 200 -8.90 1.06 -9.30
CA CYS A 200 -9.49 0.41 -8.14
C CYS A 200 -10.79 -0.31 -8.49
N ASP A 201 -10.98 -1.49 -7.90
CA ASP A 201 -12.26 -2.20 -7.89
C ASP A 201 -13.18 -1.60 -6.83
N ARG A 202 -12.62 -1.24 -5.67
CA ARG A 202 -13.31 -0.53 -4.60
C ARG A 202 -12.41 0.55 -4.00
N ILE A 203 -13.05 1.55 -3.42
CA ILE A 203 -12.38 2.66 -2.74
C ILE A 203 -12.91 2.85 -1.33
N GLY A 204 -12.05 3.37 -0.46
CA GLY A 204 -12.41 3.89 0.85
C GLY A 204 -11.99 5.34 0.96
N ILE A 205 -12.91 6.24 1.32
CA ILE A 205 -12.62 7.66 1.51
C ILE A 205 -12.50 7.93 3.01
N ILE A 206 -11.35 8.44 3.43
CA ILE A 206 -11.10 8.86 4.81
C ILE A 206 -10.88 10.38 4.86
N ASP A 207 -11.51 11.03 5.84
CA ASP A 207 -11.22 12.42 6.21
C ASP A 207 -11.25 12.58 7.73
N LYS A 208 -10.36 13.42 8.26
CA LYS A 208 -10.22 13.68 9.71
C LYS A 208 -10.28 12.42 10.60
N GLY A 209 -9.68 11.34 10.10
CA GLY A 209 -9.61 10.04 10.80
C GLY A 209 -10.87 9.19 10.74
N LYS A 210 -11.91 9.61 10.03
CA LYS A 210 -13.16 8.87 9.85
C LYS A 210 -13.31 8.34 8.44
N LEU A 211 -13.79 7.13 8.31
CA LEU A 211 -14.15 6.53 7.03
C LEU A 211 -15.53 7.08 6.61
N LEU A 212 -15.56 7.82 5.51
CA LEU A 212 -16.77 8.49 5.01
C LEU A 212 -17.52 7.62 4.00
N PHE A 213 -16.80 6.83 3.20
CA PHE A 213 -17.37 5.95 2.18
C PHE A 213 -16.51 4.70 1.99
N VAL A 214 -17.16 3.58 1.67
CA VAL A 214 -16.52 2.34 1.21
C VAL A 214 -17.41 1.67 0.17
N GLY A 215 -16.92 1.51 -1.04
CA GLY A 215 -17.68 0.87 -2.12
C GLY A 215 -17.00 0.98 -3.47
N THR A 216 -17.72 0.59 -4.52
CA THR A 216 -17.33 0.84 -5.91
C THR A 216 -17.64 2.30 -6.29
N LEU A 217 -17.11 2.75 -7.41
CA LEU A 217 -17.44 4.08 -7.94
C LEU A 217 -18.93 4.16 -8.36
N GLU A 218 -19.48 3.07 -8.86
CA GLU A 218 -20.90 2.97 -9.21
C GLU A 218 -21.79 3.12 -7.98
N GLU A 219 -21.50 2.41 -6.89
CA GLU A 219 -22.22 2.53 -5.62
C GLU A 219 -22.17 3.96 -5.07
N MET A 220 -21.02 4.64 -5.20
CA MET A 220 -20.88 6.03 -4.79
C MET A 220 -21.75 6.99 -5.61
N LYS A 221 -21.80 6.79 -6.95
CA LYS A 221 -22.67 7.59 -7.84
C LYS A 221 -24.15 7.36 -7.53
N GLU A 222 -24.55 6.14 -7.23
CA GLU A 222 -25.93 5.81 -6.86
C GLU A 222 -26.33 6.44 -5.53
N GLU A 223 -25.46 6.37 -4.51
CA GLU A 223 -25.72 6.93 -3.18
C GLU A 223 -25.92 8.46 -3.24
N LEU A 224 -25.11 9.15 -4.00
CA LEU A 224 -25.19 10.59 -4.18
C LEU A 224 -26.22 11.02 -5.24
N LYS A 225 -26.84 10.05 -5.96
CA LYS A 225 -27.80 10.28 -7.05
C LYS A 225 -27.27 11.19 -8.15
N GLU A 226 -25.98 11.14 -8.41
CA GLU A 226 -25.29 12.03 -9.32
C GLU A 226 -24.35 11.29 -10.27
N ASN A 227 -24.34 11.69 -11.55
CA ASN A 227 -23.43 11.14 -12.55
C ASN A 227 -22.20 12.06 -12.71
N LYS A 228 -21.48 12.26 -11.60
CA LYS A 228 -20.28 13.08 -11.50
C LYS A 228 -19.00 12.22 -11.57
N SER A 229 -17.86 12.87 -11.78
CA SER A 229 -16.54 12.26 -11.65
C SER A 229 -16.22 11.92 -10.19
N LEU A 230 -15.26 11.03 -9.96
CA LEU A 230 -14.78 10.72 -8.60
C LEU A 230 -14.29 11.99 -7.88
N GLU A 231 -13.67 12.93 -8.60
CA GLU A 231 -13.17 14.17 -8.02
C GLU A 231 -14.32 15.06 -7.49
N GLU A 232 -15.38 15.22 -8.25
CA GLU A 232 -16.56 15.99 -7.82
C GLU A 232 -17.25 15.35 -6.61
N LEU A 233 -17.43 14.03 -6.63
CA LEU A 233 -18.02 13.27 -5.53
C LEU A 233 -17.16 13.32 -4.26
N PHE A 234 -15.84 13.20 -4.42
CA PHE A 234 -14.88 13.30 -3.32
C PHE A 234 -14.95 14.68 -2.65
N MET A 235 -14.98 15.75 -3.45
CA MET A 235 -15.11 17.13 -2.94
C MET A 235 -16.44 17.37 -2.22
N GLU A 236 -17.49 16.71 -2.61
CA GLU A 236 -18.80 16.83 -1.96
C GLU A 236 -18.84 16.12 -0.61
N ILE A 237 -18.35 14.89 -0.55
CA ILE A 237 -18.28 14.11 0.69
C ILE A 237 -17.37 14.78 1.73
N THR A 238 -16.21 15.33 1.30
CA THR A 238 -15.25 15.95 2.21
C THR A 238 -15.60 17.40 2.60
N LYS A 239 -16.56 18.05 1.94
CA LYS A 239 -17.03 19.39 2.32
C LYS A 239 -18.13 19.39 3.39
N ASN A 240 -18.86 18.29 3.53
CA ASN A 240 -20.03 18.20 4.41
C ASN A 240 -19.67 17.77 5.85
N ASP A 241 -18.36 17.63 6.18
CA ASP A 241 -17.81 17.34 7.51
C ASP A 241 -16.93 18.52 8.01
#